data_b3f550c71cddb1fd6d292cc9ae56aadc
#
_entry.id   b3f550c71cddb1fd6d292cc9ae56aadc
#
_cell.length_a   1.000
_cell.length_b   1.000
_cell.length_c   1.000
_cell.angle_alpha   90.00
_cell.angle_beta   90.00
_cell.angle_gamma   90.00
#
_symmetry.space_group_name_H-M   'P 1'
#
loop_
_entity.id
_entity.type
_entity.pdbx_description
1 polymer ?
#
loop_
_entity_poly.entity_id
_entity_poly.type
_entity_poly.pdbx_seq_one_letter_code
_entity_poly.pdbx_strand_id
1 'polypeptide(L)'
;MQRVRPNFFIIGAAKAGTTTLWHLLRQHPDIFMPELKEPWFLSHDDRYEKLGWSWYERLFRPGANCAAVGEASSCYCVTRLYPNAVRRLGRYFPDARLIYCVREPYARIESAWKQCLVTQHPMPPDFADAVRTYKLLIDSTRYGESLQAFLGVFPRSQIHIVLFDELSRTPVTVYGGCLEFLGVDPSFVPSDLTESKNRSADKRIDTPAYLALKRSWPARIGRRILPPTMRKFFVRKLKQPVAEAVWTPELREWVRNALEDDTRQFLQLAGLDRDLWTSAV
;
A
#
# COMPACT_ATOMS: atom_id res chain seq x y z
N MET A 1 2.34 10.28 -31.67
CA MET A 1 1.51 9.77 -30.53
C MET A 1 1.78 10.62 -29.32
N GLN A 2 0.74 11.15 -28.69
CA GLN A 2 0.87 11.95 -27.47
C GLN A 2 1.40 11.06 -26.33
N ARG A 3 2.39 11.56 -25.60
CA ARG A 3 2.91 10.86 -24.40
C ARG A 3 1.91 11.04 -23.27
N VAL A 4 1.35 9.92 -22.80
CA VAL A 4 0.49 9.90 -21.62
C VAL A 4 1.35 9.56 -20.41
N ARG A 5 1.29 10.39 -19.38
CA ARG A 5 2.02 10.24 -18.12
C ARG A 5 1.07 10.36 -16.94
N PRO A 6 1.37 9.72 -15.82
CA PRO A 6 0.59 9.92 -14.63
C PRO A 6 0.66 11.37 -14.14
N ASN A 7 -0.47 11.90 -13.67
CA ASN A 7 -0.59 13.20 -13.04
C ASN A 7 -0.98 13.09 -11.55
N PHE A 8 -1.16 11.86 -11.05
CA PHE A 8 -1.27 11.61 -9.61
C PHE A 8 -0.61 10.28 -9.21
N PHE A 9 -0.26 10.18 -7.92
CA PHE A 9 0.39 8.99 -7.37
C PHE A 9 -0.17 8.63 -6.00
N ILE A 10 -0.45 7.34 -5.76
CA ILE A 10 -0.63 6.80 -4.42
C ILE A 10 0.76 6.35 -3.94
N ILE A 11 1.40 7.19 -3.13
CA ILE A 11 2.81 7.03 -2.76
C ILE A 11 3.06 6.04 -1.62
N GLY A 12 2.03 5.61 -0.93
CA GLY A 12 2.11 4.72 0.24
C GLY A 12 0.95 4.92 1.19
N ALA A 13 1.04 4.39 2.41
CA ALA A 13 2.01 3.40 2.85
C ALA A 13 1.48 1.98 2.58
N ALA A 14 2.40 1.04 2.44
CA ALA A 14 2.00 -0.36 2.37
C ALA A 14 1.19 -0.75 3.63
N LYS A 15 0.07 -1.48 3.45
CA LYS A 15 -0.85 -1.93 4.52
C LYS A 15 -1.75 -0.82 5.12
N ALA A 16 -1.83 0.33 4.46
CA ALA A 16 -2.69 1.45 4.82
C ALA A 16 -3.87 1.67 3.83
N GLY A 17 -4.34 0.63 3.15
CA GLY A 17 -5.52 0.72 2.28
C GLY A 17 -5.24 1.11 0.82
N THR A 18 -3.98 1.27 0.40
CA THR A 18 -3.62 1.66 -0.97
C THR A 18 -4.20 0.76 -2.07
N THR A 19 -4.39 -0.55 -1.80
CA THR A 19 -4.97 -1.47 -2.78
C THR A 19 -6.49 -1.28 -2.91
N THR A 20 -7.16 -1.01 -1.79
CA THR A 20 -8.58 -0.68 -1.79
C THR A 20 -8.82 0.62 -2.55
N LEU A 21 -8.07 1.67 -2.22
CA LEU A 21 -8.21 2.96 -2.89
C LEU A 21 -7.89 2.86 -4.39
N TRP A 22 -6.81 2.18 -4.78
CA TRP A 22 -6.47 1.93 -6.17
C TRP A 22 -7.60 1.21 -6.92
N HIS A 23 -8.23 0.21 -6.30
CA HIS A 23 -9.33 -0.52 -6.89
C HIS A 23 -10.59 0.35 -7.06
N LEU A 24 -10.89 1.19 -6.08
CA LEU A 24 -12.04 2.11 -6.12
C LEU A 24 -11.85 3.21 -7.16
N LEU A 25 -10.67 3.85 -7.19
CA LEU A 25 -10.39 4.92 -8.14
C LEU A 25 -10.44 4.45 -9.60
N ARG A 26 -10.04 3.23 -9.88
CA ARG A 26 -10.10 2.64 -11.24
C ARG A 26 -11.51 2.48 -11.81
N GLN A 27 -12.53 2.54 -10.98
CA GLN A 27 -13.92 2.40 -11.42
C GLN A 27 -14.50 3.72 -11.93
N HIS A 28 -13.87 4.85 -11.60
CA HIS A 28 -14.30 6.15 -12.04
C HIS A 28 -14.04 6.34 -13.56
N PRO A 29 -15.02 6.81 -14.35
CA PRO A 29 -14.88 6.94 -15.81
C PRO A 29 -13.74 7.89 -16.25
N ASP A 30 -13.48 8.95 -15.47
CA ASP A 30 -12.44 9.95 -15.77
C ASP A 30 -11.09 9.66 -15.12
N ILE A 31 -10.94 8.49 -14.46
CA ILE A 31 -9.68 8.06 -13.84
C ILE A 31 -9.15 6.82 -14.53
N PHE A 32 -7.89 6.87 -14.93
CA PHE A 32 -7.17 5.70 -15.40
C PHE A 32 -6.05 5.34 -14.43
N MET A 33 -5.97 4.08 -14.05
CA MET A 33 -4.81 3.49 -13.38
C MET A 33 -4.49 2.13 -14.04
N PRO A 34 -3.23 1.81 -14.31
CA PRO A 34 -2.85 0.56 -14.96
C PRO A 34 -3.22 -0.66 -14.10
N GLU A 35 -3.44 -1.80 -14.75
CA GLU A 35 -3.64 -3.07 -14.05
C GLU A 35 -2.41 -3.49 -13.24
N LEU A 36 -1.24 -3.17 -13.75
CA LEU A 36 0.01 -3.37 -13.01
C LEU A 36 0.09 -2.37 -11.87
N LYS A 37 -0.34 -2.80 -10.69
CA LYS A 37 -0.09 -2.09 -9.44
C LYS A 37 1.35 -2.35 -9.00
N GLU A 38 1.96 -1.38 -8.33
CA GLU A 38 3.35 -1.45 -7.83
C GLU A 38 4.37 -1.63 -8.96
N PRO A 39 4.41 -0.76 -9.98
CA PRO A 39 5.46 -0.82 -11.00
C PRO A 39 6.86 -0.55 -10.41
N TRP A 40 6.96 0.19 -9.29
CA TRP A 40 8.19 0.55 -8.56
C TRP A 40 9.25 1.22 -9.42
N PHE A 41 8.84 1.79 -10.52
CA PHE A 41 9.73 2.35 -11.52
C PHE A 41 10.58 3.51 -10.99
N LEU A 42 9.98 4.41 -10.20
CA LEU A 42 10.68 5.58 -9.69
C LEU A 42 11.49 5.30 -8.42
N SER A 43 11.26 4.18 -7.73
CA SER A 43 11.95 3.82 -6.48
C SER A 43 13.14 2.90 -6.68
N HIS A 44 13.02 1.89 -7.56
CA HIS A 44 14.02 0.86 -7.75
C HIS A 44 14.94 1.21 -8.92
N ASP A 45 16.22 1.45 -8.63
CA ASP A 45 17.20 1.88 -9.64
C ASP A 45 17.38 0.85 -10.75
N ASP A 46 17.39 -0.43 -10.41
CA ASP A 46 17.47 -1.52 -11.39
C ASP A 46 16.28 -1.51 -12.36
N ARG A 47 15.07 -1.23 -11.88
CA ARG A 47 13.89 -1.10 -12.75
C ARG A 47 13.93 0.15 -13.60
N TYR A 48 14.32 1.27 -13.00
CA TYR A 48 14.45 2.54 -13.69
C TYR A 48 15.44 2.44 -14.86
N GLU A 49 16.59 1.81 -14.64
CA GLU A 49 17.64 1.67 -15.64
C GLU A 49 17.31 0.61 -16.70
N LYS A 50 16.84 -0.58 -16.28
CA LYS A 50 16.61 -1.71 -17.18
C LYS A 50 15.34 -1.58 -18.03
N LEU A 51 14.24 -1.06 -17.46
CA LEU A 51 12.96 -0.99 -18.16
C LEU A 51 12.82 0.27 -19.01
N GLY A 52 13.37 1.40 -18.56
CA GLY A 52 13.37 2.68 -19.24
C GLY A 52 11.99 3.34 -19.37
N TRP A 53 12.01 4.61 -19.76
CA TRP A 53 10.82 5.46 -19.87
C TRP A 53 9.77 4.94 -20.84
N SER A 54 10.18 4.37 -21.97
CA SER A 54 9.25 3.83 -22.97
C SER A 54 8.40 2.69 -22.43
N TRP A 55 8.94 1.86 -21.54
CA TRP A 55 8.19 0.83 -20.83
C TRP A 55 7.19 1.47 -19.87
N TYR A 56 7.65 2.41 -19.06
CA TYR A 56 6.83 3.06 -18.05
C TYR A 56 5.66 3.82 -18.67
N GLU A 57 5.91 4.65 -19.68
CA GLU A 57 4.88 5.43 -20.37
C GLU A 57 3.83 4.55 -21.09
N ARG A 58 4.22 3.35 -21.56
CA ARG A 58 3.25 2.40 -22.16
C ARG A 58 2.16 1.97 -21.20
N LEU A 59 2.42 1.92 -19.89
CA LEU A 59 1.44 1.54 -18.87
C LEU A 59 0.24 2.49 -18.85
N PHE A 60 0.44 3.75 -19.23
CA PHE A 60 -0.57 4.81 -19.09
C PHE A 60 -1.26 5.18 -20.42
N ARG A 61 -0.83 4.63 -21.56
CA ARG A 61 -1.44 4.93 -22.86
C ARG A 61 -2.96 4.78 -22.92
N PRO A 62 -3.58 3.77 -22.30
CA PRO A 62 -5.03 3.63 -22.32
C PRO A 62 -5.78 4.78 -21.63
N GLY A 63 -5.10 5.53 -20.75
CA GLY A 63 -5.65 6.68 -20.04
C GLY A 63 -5.59 8.02 -20.80
N ALA A 64 -5.32 8.01 -22.10
CA ALA A 64 -5.12 9.25 -22.88
C ALA A 64 -6.31 10.23 -22.85
N ASN A 65 -7.52 9.71 -22.62
CA ASN A 65 -8.75 10.51 -22.57
C ASN A 65 -9.27 10.73 -21.14
N CYS A 66 -8.54 10.28 -20.12
CA CYS A 66 -8.93 10.46 -18.73
C CYS A 66 -8.33 11.76 -18.15
N ALA A 67 -9.10 12.45 -17.32
CA ALA A 67 -8.67 13.67 -16.66
C ALA A 67 -7.59 13.37 -15.59
N ALA A 68 -7.72 12.25 -14.91
CA ALA A 68 -6.74 11.78 -13.92
C ALA A 68 -6.11 10.45 -14.36
N VAL A 69 -4.79 10.44 -14.45
CA VAL A 69 -4.00 9.25 -14.80
C VAL A 69 -3.07 8.95 -13.63
N GLY A 70 -3.22 7.79 -13.00
CA GLY A 70 -2.57 7.50 -11.74
C GLY A 70 -1.65 6.29 -11.73
N GLU A 71 -0.71 6.32 -10.79
CA GLU A 71 0.13 5.20 -10.40
C GLU A 71 -0.01 4.91 -8.91
N ALA A 72 0.16 3.66 -8.49
CA ALA A 72 0.20 3.28 -7.08
C ALA A 72 1.43 2.41 -6.80
N SER A 73 2.42 3.01 -6.13
CA SER A 73 3.62 2.33 -5.62
C SER A 73 3.86 2.70 -4.17
N SER A 74 3.45 1.80 -3.27
CA SER A 74 3.45 2.05 -1.82
C SER A 74 4.84 2.15 -1.18
N CYS A 75 5.89 1.81 -1.91
CA CYS A 75 7.27 1.96 -1.47
C CYS A 75 7.84 3.38 -1.69
N TYR A 76 7.16 4.25 -2.45
CA TYR A 76 7.67 5.61 -2.69
C TYR A 76 7.80 6.42 -1.39
N CYS A 77 6.93 6.16 -0.41
CA CYS A 77 7.02 6.79 0.91
C CYS A 77 8.10 6.21 1.82
N VAL A 78 8.82 5.14 1.44
CA VAL A 78 9.89 4.57 2.26
C VAL A 78 11.21 5.24 1.91
N THR A 79 11.34 6.51 2.27
CA THR A 79 12.40 7.42 1.81
C THR A 79 13.80 6.99 2.24
N ARG A 80 13.94 6.30 3.37
CA ARG A 80 15.22 5.73 3.82
C ARG A 80 15.75 4.65 2.88
N LEU A 81 14.87 3.83 2.32
CA LEU A 81 15.25 2.75 1.42
C LEU A 81 15.24 3.18 -0.05
N TYR A 82 14.37 4.11 -0.40
CA TYR A 82 14.14 4.54 -1.77
C TYR A 82 14.21 6.07 -1.91
N PRO A 83 15.34 6.71 -1.56
CA PRO A 83 15.47 8.18 -1.59
C PRO A 83 15.30 8.75 -3.00
N ASN A 84 15.59 7.95 -4.03
CA ASN A 84 15.43 8.36 -5.42
C ASN A 84 13.95 8.54 -5.85
N ALA A 85 12.99 7.94 -5.13
CA ALA A 85 11.58 8.07 -5.47
C ALA A 85 11.10 9.53 -5.39
N VAL A 86 11.35 10.21 -4.27
CA VAL A 86 10.97 11.62 -4.06
C VAL A 86 11.65 12.52 -5.10
N ARG A 87 12.96 12.35 -5.30
CA ARG A 87 13.74 13.13 -6.27
C ARG A 87 13.23 12.95 -7.70
N ARG A 88 12.93 11.71 -8.13
CA ARG A 88 12.41 11.42 -9.46
C ARG A 88 11.00 11.95 -9.64
N LEU A 89 10.13 11.82 -8.63
CA LEU A 89 8.79 12.40 -8.65
C LEU A 89 8.87 13.91 -8.85
N GLY A 90 9.63 14.64 -8.04
CA GLY A 90 9.76 16.09 -8.19
C GLY A 90 10.37 16.52 -9.51
N ARG A 91 11.35 15.77 -10.03
CA ARG A 91 12.00 16.10 -11.30
C ARG A 91 11.10 15.89 -12.51
N TYR A 92 10.33 14.81 -12.55
CA TYR A 92 9.61 14.39 -13.74
C TYR A 92 8.11 14.66 -13.71
N PHE A 93 7.57 14.91 -12.50
CA PHE A 93 6.14 15.11 -12.23
C PHE A 93 5.92 16.22 -11.19
N PRO A 94 6.49 17.43 -11.38
CA PRO A 94 6.44 18.50 -10.37
C PRO A 94 5.01 18.95 -10.03
N ASP A 95 4.08 18.82 -10.98
CA ASP A 95 2.67 19.22 -10.81
C ASP A 95 1.77 18.05 -10.37
N ALA A 96 2.35 16.88 -10.06
CA ALA A 96 1.56 15.70 -9.70
C ALA A 96 0.87 15.87 -8.34
N ARG A 97 -0.34 15.31 -8.25
CA ARG A 97 -1.06 15.16 -6.99
C ARG A 97 -0.66 13.86 -6.30
N LEU A 98 -0.38 13.93 -5.01
CA LEU A 98 0.10 12.79 -4.23
C LEU A 98 -0.97 12.39 -3.20
N ILE A 99 -1.37 11.13 -3.18
CA ILE A 99 -2.23 10.56 -2.15
C ILE A 99 -1.37 9.70 -1.24
N TYR A 100 -1.36 10.05 0.04
CA TYR A 100 -0.60 9.34 1.06
C TYR A 100 -1.54 8.67 2.06
N CYS A 101 -1.76 7.37 1.90
CA CYS A 101 -2.55 6.58 2.83
C CYS A 101 -1.68 6.19 4.03
N VAL A 102 -2.17 6.42 5.23
CA VAL A 102 -1.50 6.08 6.49
C VAL A 102 -2.45 5.31 7.41
N ARG A 103 -1.88 4.59 8.35
CA ARG A 103 -2.62 3.77 9.30
C ARG A 103 -1.96 3.89 10.67
N GLU A 104 -2.72 3.63 11.74
CA GLU A 104 -2.19 3.51 13.08
C GLU A 104 -0.91 2.64 13.07
N PRO A 105 0.21 3.13 13.63
CA PRO A 105 1.54 2.51 13.50
C PRO A 105 1.60 1.04 13.88
N TYR A 106 1.06 0.64 15.04
CA TYR A 106 1.09 -0.75 15.52
C TYR A 106 0.29 -1.69 14.61
N ALA A 107 -0.93 -1.28 14.25
CA ALA A 107 -1.78 -2.04 13.35
C ALA A 107 -1.17 -2.18 11.95
N ARG A 108 -0.42 -1.16 11.49
CA ARG A 108 0.31 -1.23 10.22
C ARG A 108 1.47 -2.23 10.29
N ILE A 109 2.30 -2.16 11.35
CA ILE A 109 3.44 -3.08 11.57
C ILE A 109 2.95 -4.52 11.60
N GLU A 110 1.90 -4.81 12.40
CA GLU A 110 1.30 -6.13 12.47
C GLU A 110 0.80 -6.61 11.09
N SER A 111 0.08 -5.75 10.37
CA SER A 111 -0.44 -6.09 9.03
C SER A 111 0.69 -6.33 8.01
N ALA A 112 1.82 -5.62 8.15
CA ALA A 112 2.99 -5.78 7.30
C ALA A 112 3.71 -7.10 7.61
N TRP A 113 3.94 -7.41 8.87
CA TRP A 113 4.51 -8.68 9.30
C TRP A 113 3.70 -9.87 8.79
N LYS A 114 2.38 -9.87 9.03
CA LYS A 114 1.47 -10.91 8.50
C LYS A 114 1.54 -11.05 6.98
N GLN A 115 1.70 -9.94 6.26
CA GLN A 115 1.87 -9.97 4.81
C GLN A 115 3.20 -10.60 4.40
N CYS A 116 4.29 -10.26 5.06
CA CYS A 116 5.61 -10.81 4.79
C CYS A 116 5.64 -12.33 5.02
N LEU A 117 4.99 -12.83 6.07
CA LEU A 117 4.83 -14.27 6.29
C LEU A 117 4.08 -14.96 5.14
N VAL A 118 2.99 -14.36 4.66
CA VAL A 118 2.20 -14.91 3.54
C VAL A 118 3.00 -14.93 2.23
N THR A 119 3.82 -13.91 2.00
CA THR A 119 4.65 -13.79 0.79
C THR A 119 6.02 -14.44 0.94
N GLN A 120 6.27 -15.12 2.07
CA GLN A 120 7.52 -15.83 2.37
C GLN A 120 8.77 -14.92 2.23
N HIS A 121 8.63 -13.66 2.65
CA HIS A 121 9.78 -12.77 2.76
C HIS A 121 10.79 -13.33 3.76
N PRO A 122 12.09 -13.21 3.50
CA PRO A 122 13.15 -13.66 4.41
C PRO A 122 13.22 -12.73 5.64
N MET A 123 12.43 -13.04 6.66
CA MET A 123 12.42 -12.33 7.94
C MET A 123 12.17 -13.33 9.08
N PRO A 124 12.50 -12.99 10.34
CA PRO A 124 12.17 -13.82 11.49
C PRO A 124 10.67 -14.15 11.55
N PRO A 125 10.30 -15.42 11.81
CA PRO A 125 8.90 -15.82 11.94
C PRO A 125 8.28 -15.32 13.27
N ASP A 126 9.10 -15.15 14.31
CA ASP A 126 8.67 -14.53 15.57
C ASP A 126 8.39 -13.06 15.38
N PHE A 127 7.29 -12.58 15.95
CA PHE A 127 6.83 -11.19 15.75
C PHE A 127 7.77 -10.17 16.41
N ALA A 128 8.18 -10.43 17.65
CA ALA A 128 9.03 -9.49 18.39
C ALA A 128 10.42 -9.39 17.75
N ASP A 129 10.99 -10.52 17.33
CA ASP A 129 12.27 -10.56 16.62
C ASP A 129 12.17 -9.84 15.27
N ALA A 130 11.08 -10.10 14.52
CA ALA A 130 10.86 -9.42 13.24
C ALA A 130 10.77 -7.90 13.41
N VAL A 131 10.02 -7.42 14.40
CA VAL A 131 9.86 -5.98 14.65
C VAL A 131 11.20 -5.34 15.00
N ARG A 132 12.04 -6.00 15.80
CA ARG A 132 13.34 -5.46 16.22
C ARG A 132 14.42 -5.53 15.16
N THR A 133 14.40 -6.55 14.31
CA THR A 133 15.52 -6.83 13.39
C THR A 133 15.21 -6.56 11.92
N TYR A 134 13.96 -6.68 11.49
CA TYR A 134 13.57 -6.44 10.11
C TYR A 134 13.19 -4.97 9.90
N LYS A 135 14.19 -4.15 9.66
CA LYS A 135 14.11 -2.67 9.60
C LYS A 135 12.93 -2.14 8.77
N LEU A 136 12.56 -2.84 7.70
CA LEU A 136 11.46 -2.41 6.83
C LEU A 136 10.13 -2.23 7.59
N LEU A 137 9.88 -2.99 8.66
CA LEU A 137 8.67 -2.85 9.47
C LEU A 137 8.59 -1.48 10.15
N ILE A 138 9.70 -0.99 10.67
CA ILE A 138 9.77 0.33 11.34
C ILE A 138 9.96 1.44 10.30
N ASP A 139 10.90 1.31 9.38
CA ASP A 139 11.24 2.38 8.43
C ASP A 139 10.06 2.75 7.51
N SER A 140 9.23 1.79 7.11
CA SER A 140 8.03 2.08 6.34
C SER A 140 6.84 2.59 7.19
N THR A 141 7.02 2.75 8.50
CA THR A 141 6.08 3.38 9.44
C THR A 141 6.51 4.81 9.82
N ARG A 142 7.66 5.26 9.38
CA ARG A 142 8.16 6.64 9.61
C ARG A 142 7.46 7.62 8.68
N TYR A 143 6.23 7.93 9.03
CA TYR A 143 5.36 8.79 8.22
C TYR A 143 5.79 10.26 8.26
N GLY A 144 6.33 10.73 9.38
CA GLY A 144 6.81 12.10 9.57
C GLY A 144 8.00 12.37 8.67
N GLU A 145 9.02 11.53 8.73
CA GLU A 145 10.20 11.63 7.86
C GLU A 145 9.82 11.57 6.38
N SER A 146 8.91 10.66 6.03
CA SER A 146 8.41 10.53 4.66
C SER A 146 7.70 11.80 4.20
N LEU A 147 6.71 12.27 4.97
CA LEU A 147 5.95 13.47 4.63
C LEU A 147 6.85 14.72 4.54
N GLN A 148 7.79 14.87 5.48
CA GLN A 148 8.80 15.94 5.45
C GLN A 148 9.61 15.93 4.14
N ALA A 149 10.05 14.75 3.69
CA ALA A 149 10.82 14.62 2.45
C ALA A 149 9.98 15.04 1.22
N PHE A 150 8.68 14.66 1.18
CA PHE A 150 7.78 15.06 0.10
C PHE A 150 7.46 16.55 0.17
N LEU A 151 7.26 17.15 1.35
CA LEU A 151 7.04 18.58 1.52
C LEU A 151 8.25 19.45 1.13
N GLY A 152 9.45 18.87 1.14
CA GLY A 152 10.64 19.53 0.61
C GLY A 152 10.65 19.69 -0.91
N VAL A 153 9.74 19.02 -1.62
CA VAL A 153 9.68 18.97 -3.08
C VAL A 153 8.33 19.41 -3.63
N PHE A 154 7.24 19.09 -2.94
CA PHE A 154 5.86 19.37 -3.33
C PHE A 154 5.18 20.31 -2.33
N PRO A 155 4.41 21.30 -2.76
CA PRO A 155 3.60 22.11 -1.86
C PRO A 155 2.55 21.24 -1.15
N ARG A 156 2.17 21.63 0.08
CA ARG A 156 1.19 20.89 0.89
C ARG A 156 -0.14 20.65 0.16
N SER A 157 -0.55 21.56 -0.70
CA SER A 157 -1.78 21.47 -1.50
C SER A 157 -1.76 20.34 -2.53
N GLN A 158 -0.58 19.82 -2.89
CA GLN A 158 -0.45 18.66 -3.78
C GLN A 158 -0.42 17.31 -3.02
N ILE A 159 -0.53 17.31 -1.70
CA ILE A 159 -0.47 16.09 -0.89
C ILE A 159 -1.79 15.91 -0.13
N HIS A 160 -2.54 14.85 -0.46
CA HIS A 160 -3.76 14.44 0.23
C HIS A 160 -3.48 13.25 1.16
N ILE A 161 -3.78 13.43 2.46
CA ILE A 161 -3.60 12.38 3.47
C ILE A 161 -4.89 11.58 3.59
N VAL A 162 -4.80 10.26 3.51
CA VAL A 162 -5.91 9.34 3.70
C VAL A 162 -5.64 8.48 4.93
N LEU A 163 -6.46 8.61 5.95
CA LEU A 163 -6.42 7.76 7.14
C LEU A 163 -7.13 6.43 6.84
N PHE A 164 -6.43 5.30 7.03
CA PHE A 164 -7.00 3.97 6.80
C PHE A 164 -8.25 3.71 7.64
N ASP A 165 -8.28 4.20 8.87
CA ASP A 165 -9.40 4.00 9.79
C ASP A 165 -10.64 4.76 9.31
N GLU A 166 -10.48 5.95 8.76
CA GLU A 166 -11.57 6.72 8.12
C GLU A 166 -12.03 6.05 6.82
N LEU A 167 -11.08 5.60 5.98
CA LEU A 167 -11.41 4.84 4.77
C LEU A 167 -12.20 3.56 5.09
N SER A 168 -12.00 2.99 6.26
CA SER A 168 -12.72 1.80 6.72
C SER A 168 -14.10 2.11 7.32
N ARG A 169 -14.24 3.26 8.01
CA ARG A 169 -15.48 3.66 8.71
C ARG A 169 -16.43 4.46 7.82
N THR A 170 -15.89 5.36 7.03
CA THR A 170 -16.63 6.29 6.18
C THR A 170 -16.09 6.31 4.74
N PRO A 171 -16.10 5.15 4.05
CA PRO A 171 -15.46 5.01 2.73
C PRO A 171 -16.01 6.00 1.69
N VAL A 172 -17.30 6.33 1.75
CA VAL A 172 -17.94 7.28 0.81
C VAL A 172 -17.30 8.66 0.94
N THR A 173 -17.17 9.17 2.16
CA THR A 173 -16.61 10.49 2.44
C THR A 173 -15.14 10.56 2.00
N VAL A 174 -14.34 9.56 2.39
CA VAL A 174 -12.91 9.54 2.05
C VAL A 174 -12.69 9.39 0.54
N TYR A 175 -13.49 8.56 -0.12
CA TYR A 175 -13.43 8.40 -1.57
C TYR A 175 -13.82 9.70 -2.30
N GLY A 176 -14.92 10.35 -1.89
CA GLY A 176 -15.33 11.65 -2.43
C GLY A 176 -14.23 12.71 -2.29
N GLY A 177 -13.61 12.82 -1.11
CA GLY A 177 -12.49 13.73 -0.89
C GLY A 177 -11.27 13.44 -1.79
N CYS A 178 -11.02 12.16 -2.13
CA CYS A 178 -10.00 11.81 -3.12
C CYS A 178 -10.40 12.29 -4.53
N LEU A 179 -11.67 12.16 -4.93
CA LEU A 179 -12.15 12.62 -6.24
C LEU A 179 -12.07 14.14 -6.38
N GLU A 180 -12.50 14.89 -5.35
CA GLU A 180 -12.37 16.34 -5.27
C GLU A 180 -10.90 16.76 -5.40
N PHE A 181 -10.02 16.10 -4.62
CA PHE A 181 -8.57 16.36 -4.69
C PHE A 181 -8.00 16.07 -6.08
N LEU A 182 -8.49 15.05 -6.78
CA LEU A 182 -8.06 14.73 -8.15
C LEU A 182 -8.72 15.62 -9.22
N GLY A 183 -9.75 16.41 -8.87
CA GLY A 183 -10.45 17.30 -9.77
C GLY A 183 -11.33 16.58 -10.79
N VAL A 184 -11.93 15.46 -10.38
CA VAL A 184 -12.91 14.68 -11.15
C VAL A 184 -14.26 14.72 -10.44
N ASP A 185 -15.34 14.22 -11.09
CA ASP A 185 -16.69 14.25 -10.55
C ASP A 185 -16.80 13.52 -9.20
N PRO A 186 -17.03 14.22 -8.08
CA PRO A 186 -17.09 13.60 -6.75
C PRO A 186 -18.42 12.84 -6.52
N SER A 187 -19.40 12.96 -7.39
CA SER A 187 -20.70 12.29 -7.26
C SER A 187 -20.68 10.82 -7.65
N PHE A 188 -19.64 10.39 -8.35
CA PHE A 188 -19.50 8.99 -8.75
C PHE A 188 -19.22 8.09 -7.53
N VAL A 189 -20.03 7.05 -7.36
CA VAL A 189 -19.92 6.07 -6.27
C VAL A 189 -19.75 4.67 -6.84
N PRO A 190 -18.61 3.99 -6.59
CA PRO A 190 -18.40 2.60 -7.00
C PRO A 190 -19.43 1.66 -6.35
N SER A 191 -19.87 0.64 -7.10
CA SER A 191 -20.86 -0.33 -6.61
C SER A 191 -20.39 -1.17 -5.42
N ASP A 192 -19.07 -1.36 -5.28
CA ASP A 192 -18.45 -2.18 -4.23
C ASP A 192 -17.68 -1.34 -3.19
N LEU A 193 -18.01 -0.03 -3.09
CA LEU A 193 -17.33 0.91 -2.18
C LEU A 193 -17.34 0.45 -0.72
N THR A 194 -18.40 -0.19 -0.27
CA THR A 194 -18.54 -0.68 1.11
C THR A 194 -18.02 -2.10 1.32
N GLU A 195 -17.58 -2.77 0.26
CA GLU A 195 -17.04 -4.13 0.37
C GLU A 195 -15.62 -4.11 0.95
N SER A 196 -15.46 -4.64 2.15
CA SER A 196 -14.14 -4.80 2.77
C SER A 196 -13.33 -5.88 2.07
N LYS A 197 -12.43 -5.48 1.17
CA LYS A 197 -11.49 -6.40 0.50
C LYS A 197 -10.20 -6.56 1.31
N ASN A 198 -9.66 -7.79 1.38
CA ASN A 198 -8.35 -8.12 1.99
C ASN A 198 -8.25 -8.00 3.53
N ARG A 199 -9.21 -8.51 4.28
CA ARG A 199 -9.09 -8.62 5.75
C ARG A 199 -7.86 -9.45 6.12
N SER A 200 -7.00 -8.92 7.01
CA SER A 200 -5.80 -9.62 7.48
C SER A 200 -6.12 -10.94 8.20
N ALA A 201 -7.29 -11.07 8.81
CA ALA A 201 -7.77 -12.29 9.46
C ALA A 201 -7.97 -13.49 8.50
N ASP A 202 -8.21 -13.24 7.22
CA ASP A 202 -8.43 -14.30 6.23
C ASP A 202 -7.14 -14.82 5.58
N LYS A 203 -6.00 -14.22 5.91
CA LYS A 203 -4.71 -14.59 5.34
C LYS A 203 -4.24 -15.94 5.86
N ARG A 204 -3.65 -16.74 4.97
CA ARG A 204 -3.12 -18.07 5.25
C ARG A 204 -1.77 -18.26 4.61
N ILE A 205 -0.89 -18.97 5.29
CA ILE A 205 0.47 -19.30 4.82
C ILE A 205 0.42 -20.63 4.04
N ASP A 206 1.14 -20.67 2.93
CA ASP A 206 1.35 -21.90 2.18
C ASP A 206 2.23 -22.86 2.99
N THR A 207 1.71 -24.02 3.37
CA THR A 207 2.51 -25.04 4.05
C THR A 207 3.46 -25.76 3.07
N PRO A 208 4.56 -26.38 3.55
CA PRO A 208 5.43 -27.20 2.70
C PRO A 208 4.65 -28.28 1.94
N ALA A 209 3.67 -28.91 2.59
CA ALA A 209 2.79 -29.90 1.97
C ALA A 209 1.96 -29.30 0.82
N TYR A 210 1.41 -28.09 1.02
CA TYR A 210 0.68 -27.40 -0.05
C TYR A 210 1.61 -26.98 -1.19
N LEU A 211 2.82 -26.53 -0.91
CA LEU A 211 3.80 -26.17 -1.93
C LEU A 211 4.25 -27.38 -2.75
N ALA A 212 4.50 -28.52 -2.09
CA ALA A 212 4.80 -29.79 -2.75
C ALA A 212 3.64 -30.23 -3.65
N LEU A 213 2.40 -30.19 -3.12
CA LEU A 213 1.21 -30.51 -3.90
C LEU A 213 1.03 -29.57 -5.09
N LYS A 214 1.22 -28.25 -4.91
CA LYS A 214 1.09 -27.24 -5.97
C LYS A 214 2.04 -27.47 -7.14
N ARG A 215 3.20 -28.06 -6.89
CA ARG A 215 4.22 -28.42 -7.90
C ARG A 215 3.94 -29.79 -8.55
N SER A 216 3.11 -30.63 -7.95
CA SER A 216 2.84 -31.98 -8.44
C SER A 216 1.94 -31.98 -9.67
N TRP A 217 2.12 -32.99 -10.53
CA TRP A 217 1.32 -33.22 -11.74
C TRP A 217 -0.19 -33.44 -11.44
N PRO A 218 -0.58 -34.25 -10.42
CA PRO A 218 -1.99 -34.42 -10.08
C PRO A 218 -2.73 -33.10 -9.72
N ALA A 219 -2.05 -32.15 -9.07
CA ALA A 219 -2.66 -30.87 -8.75
C ALA A 219 -2.90 -29.99 -9.99
N ARG A 220 -2.12 -30.20 -11.07
CA ARG A 220 -2.33 -29.49 -12.36
C ARG A 220 -3.60 -29.99 -13.04
N ILE A 221 -3.90 -31.28 -12.97
CA ILE A 221 -5.13 -31.88 -13.49
C ILE A 221 -6.32 -31.53 -12.61
N GLY A 222 -6.20 -31.66 -11.29
CA GLY A 222 -7.26 -31.35 -10.33
C GLY A 222 -7.76 -29.91 -10.44
N ARG A 223 -6.89 -28.95 -10.83
CA ARG A 223 -7.29 -27.57 -11.10
C ARG A 223 -8.25 -27.41 -12.28
N ARG A 224 -8.25 -28.35 -13.22
CA ARG A 224 -9.16 -28.34 -14.38
C ARG A 224 -10.48 -29.06 -14.11
N ILE A 225 -10.49 -30.01 -13.19
CA ILE A 225 -11.62 -30.92 -12.96
C ILE A 225 -12.46 -30.51 -11.73
N LEU A 226 -11.82 -29.99 -10.67
CA LEU A 226 -12.51 -29.67 -9.43
C LEU A 226 -13.27 -28.31 -9.52
N PRO A 227 -14.53 -28.26 -9.09
CA PRO A 227 -15.29 -27.02 -8.97
C PRO A 227 -14.55 -25.99 -8.08
N PRO A 228 -14.65 -24.68 -8.36
CA PRO A 228 -13.95 -23.64 -7.62
C PRO A 228 -14.22 -23.65 -6.10
N THR A 229 -15.42 -24.03 -5.69
CA THR A 229 -15.83 -24.16 -4.27
C THR A 229 -15.09 -25.29 -3.55
N MET A 230 -15.04 -26.48 -4.14
CA MET A 230 -14.30 -27.61 -3.59
C MET A 230 -12.80 -27.33 -3.56
N ARG A 231 -12.26 -26.71 -4.60
CA ARG A 231 -10.85 -26.31 -4.63
C ARG A 231 -10.51 -25.32 -3.50
N LYS A 232 -11.35 -24.31 -3.26
CA LYS A 232 -11.18 -23.37 -2.13
C LYS A 232 -11.18 -24.09 -0.78
N PHE A 233 -12.05 -25.08 -0.59
CA PHE A 233 -12.13 -25.84 0.64
C PHE A 233 -10.86 -26.69 0.90
N PHE A 234 -10.37 -27.44 -0.08
CA PHE A 234 -9.13 -28.21 0.04
C PHE A 234 -7.91 -27.34 0.24
N VAL A 235 -7.79 -26.24 -0.53
CA VAL A 235 -6.71 -25.26 -0.36
C VAL A 235 -6.73 -24.65 1.05
N ARG A 236 -7.91 -24.35 1.60
CA ARG A 236 -8.05 -23.82 2.95
C ARG A 236 -7.57 -24.79 4.04
N LYS A 237 -7.80 -26.10 3.89
CA LYS A 237 -7.32 -27.13 4.82
C LYS A 237 -5.80 -27.34 4.76
N LEU A 238 -5.19 -27.14 3.60
CA LEU A 238 -3.75 -27.32 3.38
C LEU A 238 -2.91 -26.09 3.73
N LYS A 239 -3.54 -24.94 3.98
CA LYS A 239 -2.88 -23.71 4.42
C LYS A 239 -3.09 -23.49 5.91
N GLN A 240 -2.07 -22.99 6.59
CA GLN A 240 -2.14 -22.63 7.99
C GLN A 240 -2.61 -21.18 8.16
N PRO A 241 -3.35 -20.84 9.23
CA PRO A 241 -3.58 -19.46 9.60
C PRO A 241 -2.23 -18.76 9.86
N VAL A 242 -2.19 -17.46 9.63
CA VAL A 242 -1.02 -16.65 10.01
C VAL A 242 -0.94 -16.62 11.53
N ALA A 243 0.26 -16.73 12.09
CA ALA A 243 0.48 -16.59 13.53
C ALA A 243 -0.08 -15.26 14.05
N GLU A 244 -0.52 -15.23 15.28
CA GLU A 244 -0.97 -14.00 15.93
C GLU A 244 0.25 -13.17 16.36
N ALA A 245 0.13 -11.86 16.20
CA ALA A 245 1.13 -10.92 16.67
C ALA A 245 0.93 -10.68 18.16
N VAL A 246 1.94 -10.96 18.96
CA VAL A 246 1.89 -10.75 20.40
C VAL A 246 2.59 -9.43 20.73
N TRP A 247 1.81 -8.43 21.11
CA TRP A 247 2.31 -7.14 21.58
C TRP A 247 2.54 -7.18 23.09
N THR A 248 3.78 -7.50 23.50
CA THR A 248 4.16 -7.37 24.93
C THR A 248 4.33 -5.89 25.30
N PRO A 249 4.21 -5.52 26.60
CA PRO A 249 4.47 -4.16 27.06
C PRO A 249 5.84 -3.65 26.63
N GLU A 250 6.88 -4.47 26.73
CA GLU A 250 8.26 -4.13 26.37
C GLU A 250 8.42 -3.90 24.85
N LEU A 251 7.72 -4.68 24.03
CA LEU A 251 7.75 -4.48 22.57
C LEU A 251 7.00 -3.20 22.18
N ARG A 252 5.87 -2.93 22.83
CA ARG A 252 5.13 -1.68 22.63
C ARG A 252 5.99 -0.47 22.99
N GLU A 253 6.64 -0.50 24.14
CA GLU A 253 7.53 0.56 24.58
C GLU A 253 8.69 0.76 23.60
N TRP A 254 9.31 -0.32 23.13
CA TRP A 254 10.38 -0.26 22.16
C TRP A 254 9.92 0.40 20.83
N VAL A 255 8.76 0.03 20.30
CA VAL A 255 8.19 0.62 19.09
C VAL A 255 7.81 2.08 19.31
N ARG A 256 7.22 2.41 20.47
CA ARG A 256 6.91 3.79 20.85
C ARG A 256 8.18 4.64 20.81
N ASN A 257 9.23 4.24 21.51
CA ASN A 257 10.50 4.96 21.55
C ASN A 257 11.12 5.13 20.14
N ALA A 258 10.91 4.15 19.25
CA ALA A 258 11.41 4.21 17.88
C ALA A 258 10.61 5.14 16.96
N LEU A 259 9.32 5.38 17.23
CA LEU A 259 8.40 6.06 16.31
C LEU A 259 7.70 7.29 16.89
N GLU A 260 7.75 7.55 18.20
CA GLU A 260 6.98 8.62 18.85
C GLU A 260 7.25 9.99 18.23
N ASP A 261 8.53 10.37 18.11
CA ASP A 261 8.89 11.67 17.55
C ASP A 261 8.49 11.79 16.08
N ASP A 262 8.67 10.73 15.30
CA ASP A 262 8.26 10.67 13.89
C ASP A 262 6.73 10.77 13.75
N THR A 263 5.99 10.06 14.61
CA THR A 263 4.51 10.09 14.62
C THR A 263 4.01 11.48 15.00
N ARG A 264 4.59 12.10 16.02
CA ARG A 264 4.25 13.49 16.44
C ARG A 264 4.54 14.48 15.31
N GLN A 265 5.69 14.36 14.65
CA GLN A 265 6.05 15.17 13.50
C GLN A 265 5.04 14.98 12.36
N PHE A 266 4.67 13.72 12.05
CA PHE A 266 3.68 13.44 11.03
C PHE A 266 2.34 14.12 11.31
N LEU A 267 1.79 13.97 12.51
CA LEU A 267 0.51 14.55 12.89
C LEU A 267 0.53 16.08 12.77
N GLN A 268 1.62 16.71 13.19
CA GLN A 268 1.82 18.16 13.05
C GLN A 268 1.88 18.59 11.57
N LEU A 269 2.69 17.94 10.73
CA LEU A 269 2.83 18.26 9.31
C LEU A 269 1.56 18.00 8.50
N ALA A 270 0.82 16.99 8.89
CA ALA A 270 -0.46 16.63 8.27
C ALA A 270 -1.61 17.55 8.71
N GLY A 271 -1.46 18.29 9.80
CA GLY A 271 -2.53 19.11 10.40
C GLY A 271 -3.61 18.26 11.08
N LEU A 272 -3.20 17.11 11.64
CA LEU A 272 -4.08 16.17 12.32
C LEU A 272 -4.02 16.35 13.84
N ASP A 273 -5.06 15.82 14.53
CA ASP A 273 -5.10 15.82 15.98
C ASP A 273 -3.88 15.09 16.57
N ARG A 274 -3.24 15.69 17.57
CA ARG A 274 -2.06 15.14 18.24
C ARG A 274 -2.37 13.80 18.93
N ASP A 275 -3.63 13.62 19.34
CA ASP A 275 -4.08 12.43 20.07
C ASP A 275 -4.68 11.36 19.17
N LEU A 276 -4.64 11.55 17.85
CA LEU A 276 -5.27 10.65 16.88
C LEU A 276 -4.92 9.16 17.10
N TRP A 277 -3.68 8.87 17.53
CA TRP A 277 -3.19 7.50 17.76
C TRP A 277 -2.68 7.25 19.19
N THR A 278 -2.88 8.17 20.12
CA THR A 278 -2.41 8.03 21.53
C THR A 278 -3.15 6.96 22.32
N SER A 279 -4.40 6.67 21.99
CA SER A 279 -5.16 5.59 22.63
C SER A 279 -4.71 4.17 22.22
N ALA A 280 -3.80 4.06 21.26
CA ALA A 280 -3.23 2.80 20.77
C ALA A 280 -1.84 2.51 21.37
N VAL A 281 -1.30 3.44 22.18
CA VAL A 281 0.06 3.38 22.77
C VAL A 281 0.00 2.92 24.24
#